data_a23f788d5234450c4d9f393b13e93ed7
#
_entry.id   a23f788d5234450c4d9f393b13e93ed7
#
_cell.length_a   1.000
_cell.length_b   1.000
_cell.length_c   1.000
_cell.angle_alpha   90.00
_cell.angle_beta   90.00
_cell.angle_gamma   90.00
#
_symmetry.space_group_name_H-M   'P 1'
#
loop_
_entity.id
_entity.type
_entity.pdbx_description
1 polymer ?
#
loop_
_entity_poly.entity_id
_entity_poly.type
_entity_poly.pdbx_seq_one_letter_code
_entity_poly.pdbx_strand_id
1 'polypeptide(L)'
;SEITKEEIELDRAIRMWKRTPENDPYKTGLESLASEMENYLDGYHIKTAYNEFCYPDIENAISELVEDNFSKIILVTTMITRGGSHSEKEIPEELKKFQIQHPTIDIQYAWPFCMKSFAEFLGKHAQSFDKEVSVKN
;
A
#
# COMPACT_ATOMS: atom_id res chain seq x y z
N SER A 1 24.12 2.25 -17.74
CA SER A 1 23.95 3.42 -18.61
C SER A 1 23.40 4.59 -17.80
N GLU A 2 23.81 5.80 -18.16
CA GLU A 2 23.32 7.00 -17.49
C GLU A 2 21.88 7.32 -17.93
N ILE A 3 21.06 7.72 -16.96
CA ILE A 3 19.70 8.18 -17.22
C ILE A 3 19.78 9.57 -17.86
N THR A 4 19.12 9.76 -18.98
CA THR A 4 19.12 11.06 -19.67
C THR A 4 18.17 12.05 -18.98
N LYS A 5 18.40 13.34 -19.24
CA LYS A 5 17.51 14.40 -18.74
C LYS A 5 16.08 14.22 -19.27
N GLU A 6 15.93 13.79 -20.52
CA GLU A 6 14.64 13.55 -21.13
C GLU A 6 13.89 12.38 -20.45
N GLU A 7 14.62 11.33 -20.11
CA GLU A 7 14.05 10.19 -19.35
C GLU A 7 13.60 10.62 -17.97
N ILE A 8 14.36 11.47 -17.28
CA ILE A 8 13.98 12.00 -15.96
C ILE A 8 12.71 12.85 -16.07
N GLU A 9 12.63 13.73 -17.07
CA GLU A 9 11.46 14.58 -17.29
C GLU A 9 10.22 13.75 -17.64
N LEU A 10 10.38 12.72 -18.47
CA LEU A 10 9.29 11.83 -18.84
C LEU A 10 8.80 11.01 -17.63
N ASP A 11 9.71 10.46 -16.84
CA ASP A 11 9.36 9.72 -15.62
C ASP A 11 8.58 10.62 -14.66
N ARG A 12 9.05 11.86 -14.47
CA ARG A 12 8.36 12.84 -13.63
C ARG A 12 6.96 13.15 -14.15
N ALA A 13 6.83 13.35 -15.45
CA ALA A 13 5.54 13.63 -16.08
C ALA A 13 4.56 12.47 -15.87
N ILE A 14 5.03 11.23 -16.01
CA ILE A 14 4.22 10.04 -15.78
C ILE A 14 3.78 9.95 -14.33
N ARG A 15 4.69 10.16 -13.36
CA ARG A 15 4.38 10.11 -11.93
C ARG A 15 3.37 11.17 -11.51
N MET A 16 3.46 12.37 -12.08
CA MET A 16 2.61 13.50 -11.74
C MET A 16 1.36 13.60 -12.60
N TRP A 17 1.15 12.65 -13.51
CA TRP A 17 -0.03 12.63 -14.37
C TRP A 17 -1.29 12.54 -13.54
N LYS A 18 -2.24 13.43 -13.85
CA LYS A 18 -3.53 13.45 -13.13
C LYS A 18 -4.25 12.11 -13.32
N ARG A 19 -4.51 11.43 -12.22
CA ARG A 19 -5.21 10.15 -12.21
C ARG A 19 -6.71 10.37 -12.01
N THR A 20 -7.50 9.67 -12.81
CA THR A 20 -8.96 9.68 -12.73
C THR A 20 -9.45 8.24 -12.67
N PRO A 21 -10.71 7.98 -12.25
CA PRO A 21 -11.25 6.62 -12.27
C PRO A 21 -11.17 5.95 -13.64
N GLU A 22 -11.23 6.75 -14.70
CA GLU A 22 -11.20 6.26 -16.09
C GLU A 22 -9.78 5.87 -16.53
N ASN A 23 -8.75 6.65 -16.16
CA ASN A 23 -7.38 6.37 -16.58
C ASN A 23 -6.58 5.57 -15.56
N ASP A 24 -7.02 5.51 -14.30
CA ASP A 24 -6.35 4.73 -13.25
C ASP A 24 -7.36 4.13 -12.27
N PRO A 25 -8.04 3.06 -12.67
CA PRO A 25 -8.98 2.38 -11.79
C PRO A 25 -8.32 1.71 -10.59
N TYR A 26 -7.03 1.34 -10.68
CA TYR A 26 -6.30 0.77 -9.54
C TYR A 26 -6.14 1.78 -8.40
N LYS A 27 -5.78 3.01 -8.72
CA LYS A 27 -5.66 4.07 -7.73
C LYS A 27 -7.01 4.31 -7.04
N THR A 28 -8.08 4.39 -7.80
CA THR A 28 -9.44 4.57 -7.28
C THR A 28 -9.82 3.40 -6.37
N GLY A 29 -9.50 2.17 -6.75
CA GLY A 29 -9.76 0.98 -5.94
C GLY A 29 -8.98 0.98 -4.62
N LEU A 30 -7.71 1.36 -4.65
CA LEU A 30 -6.90 1.44 -3.44
C LEU A 30 -7.42 2.54 -2.50
N GLU A 31 -7.79 3.68 -3.02
CA GLU A 31 -8.36 4.77 -2.23
C GLU A 31 -9.71 4.38 -1.60
N SER A 32 -10.54 3.61 -2.33
CA SER A 32 -11.78 3.07 -1.79
C SER A 32 -11.51 2.11 -0.64
N LEU A 33 -10.52 1.24 -0.77
CA LEU A 33 -10.13 0.33 0.30
C LEU A 33 -9.64 1.10 1.53
N ALA A 34 -8.78 2.11 1.33
CA ALA A 34 -8.29 2.95 2.42
C ALA A 34 -9.44 3.67 3.14
N SER A 35 -10.40 4.16 2.39
CA SER A 35 -11.60 4.80 2.96
C SER A 35 -12.42 3.84 3.83
N GLU A 36 -12.60 2.60 3.38
CA GLU A 36 -13.29 1.58 4.18
C GLU A 36 -12.49 1.21 5.44
N MET A 37 -11.16 1.19 5.36
CA MET A 37 -10.30 0.90 6.50
C MET A 37 -10.43 1.93 7.63
N GLU A 38 -10.82 3.16 7.31
CA GLU A 38 -11.06 4.20 8.32
C GLU A 38 -12.08 3.76 9.37
N ASN A 39 -13.04 2.92 8.99
CA ASN A 39 -14.04 2.38 9.91
C ASN A 39 -13.46 1.46 10.99
N TYR A 40 -12.23 0.98 10.79
CA TYR A 40 -11.56 0.01 11.66
C TYR A 40 -10.28 0.52 12.28
N LEU A 41 -9.89 1.77 11.97
CA LEU A 41 -8.65 2.38 12.43
C LEU A 41 -8.90 3.75 13.06
N ASP A 42 -9.62 3.73 14.17
CA ASP A 42 -9.90 4.97 14.90
C ASP A 42 -8.62 5.59 15.46
N GLY A 43 -8.44 6.88 15.25
CA GLY A 43 -7.25 7.60 15.69
C GLY A 43 -6.02 7.45 14.79
N TYR A 44 -6.14 6.76 13.67
CA TYR A 44 -5.06 6.63 12.69
C TYR A 44 -5.29 7.55 11.49
N HIS A 45 -4.19 8.04 10.94
CA HIS A 45 -4.19 8.73 9.65
C HIS A 45 -3.77 7.75 8.56
N ILE A 46 -4.58 7.58 7.54
CA ILE A 46 -4.31 6.63 6.46
C ILE A 46 -3.84 7.41 5.22
N LYS A 47 -2.71 6.99 4.66
CA LYS A 47 -2.16 7.54 3.44
C LYS A 47 -1.88 6.41 2.46
N THR A 48 -2.31 6.58 1.22
CA THR A 48 -2.01 5.61 0.16
C THR A 48 -0.67 5.90 -0.49
N ALA A 49 0.01 4.86 -0.92
CA ALA A 49 1.25 4.97 -1.67
C ALA A 49 1.29 3.90 -2.77
N TYR A 50 2.10 4.14 -3.78
CA TYR A 50 2.17 3.31 -4.98
C TYR A 50 3.63 2.96 -5.29
N ASN A 51 3.85 1.82 -5.93
CA ASN A 51 5.21 1.35 -6.20
C ASN A 51 5.84 1.99 -7.43
N GLU A 52 5.09 2.10 -8.51
CA GLU A 52 5.63 2.48 -9.80
C GLU A 52 4.77 3.55 -10.47
N PHE A 53 5.45 4.50 -11.13
CA PHE A 53 4.86 5.48 -12.04
C PHE A 53 3.64 6.23 -11.52
N CYS A 54 3.40 6.24 -10.21
CA CYS A 54 2.28 6.96 -9.61
C CYS A 54 2.74 7.64 -8.32
N TYR A 55 2.41 8.89 -8.19
CA TYR A 55 2.67 9.67 -6.97
C TYR A 55 1.49 9.53 -6.00
N PRO A 56 1.73 9.47 -4.69
CA PRO A 56 3.04 9.35 -4.07
C PRO A 56 3.55 7.90 -4.06
N ASP A 57 4.87 7.73 -4.23
CA ASP A 57 5.50 6.47 -3.93
C ASP A 57 5.72 6.31 -2.43
N ILE A 58 6.29 5.18 -2.00
CA ILE A 58 6.51 4.90 -0.57
C ILE A 58 7.42 5.95 0.06
N GLU A 59 8.49 6.33 -0.63
CA GLU A 59 9.42 7.35 -0.15
C GLU A 59 8.73 8.68 0.11
N ASN A 60 7.97 9.16 -0.87
CA ASN A 60 7.24 10.41 -0.75
C ASN A 60 6.21 10.37 0.37
N ALA A 61 5.46 9.27 0.47
CA ALA A 61 4.44 9.11 1.50
C ALA A 61 5.04 9.13 2.91
N ILE A 62 6.14 8.41 3.12
CA ILE A 62 6.82 8.39 4.43
C ILE A 62 7.39 9.77 4.75
N SER A 63 8.03 10.43 3.78
CA SER A 63 8.59 11.77 3.99
C SER A 63 7.51 12.78 4.38
N GLU A 64 6.36 12.74 3.73
CA GLU A 64 5.23 13.62 4.07
C GLU A 64 4.70 13.35 5.48
N LEU A 65 4.60 12.07 5.88
CA LEU A 65 4.15 11.73 7.23
C LEU A 65 5.14 12.19 8.29
N VAL A 66 6.44 12.08 8.04
CA VAL A 66 7.48 12.59 8.95
C VAL A 66 7.40 14.12 9.06
N GLU A 67 7.22 14.82 7.96
CA GLU A 67 7.04 16.27 7.94
C GLU A 67 5.78 16.70 8.71
N ASP A 68 4.74 15.87 8.68
CA ASP A 68 3.51 16.11 9.43
C ASP A 68 3.60 15.68 10.91
N ASN A 69 4.81 15.36 11.38
CA ASN A 69 5.13 15.00 12.77
C ASN A 69 4.53 13.67 13.26
N PHE A 70 4.25 12.74 12.38
CA PHE A 70 3.90 11.39 12.79
C PHE A 70 5.15 10.67 13.28
N SER A 71 5.09 10.08 14.47
CA SER A 71 6.21 9.37 15.08
C SER A 71 6.12 7.85 14.96
N LYS A 72 4.99 7.35 14.50
CA LYS A 72 4.76 5.92 14.30
C LYS A 72 4.10 5.71 12.93
N ILE A 73 4.75 4.90 12.11
CA ILE A 73 4.28 4.60 10.75
C ILE A 73 4.20 3.09 10.60
N ILE A 74 3.06 2.59 10.14
CA ILE A 74 2.86 1.18 9.85
C ILE A 74 2.53 1.06 8.36
N LEU A 75 3.38 0.35 7.62
CA LEU A 75 3.13 0.10 6.20
C LEU A 75 2.37 -1.21 6.05
N VAL A 76 1.24 -1.15 5.35
CA VAL A 76 0.43 -2.31 5.00
C VAL A 76 0.38 -2.44 3.48
N THR A 77 0.72 -3.61 2.95
CA THR A 77 0.62 -3.91 1.52
C THR A 77 -0.69 -4.63 1.20
N THR A 78 -1.14 -4.51 -0.04
CA THR A 78 -2.26 -5.31 -0.55
C THR A 78 -1.81 -6.62 -1.22
N MET A 79 -0.51 -6.86 -1.27
CA MET A 79 0.06 -8.14 -1.68
C MET A 79 0.09 -9.09 -0.49
N ILE A 80 -0.73 -10.12 -0.50
CA ILE A 80 -1.04 -10.89 0.72
C ILE A 80 -0.30 -12.21 0.80
N THR A 81 -0.10 -12.90 -0.33
CA THR A 81 0.57 -14.20 -0.36
C THR A 81 2.08 -14.09 -0.23
N ARG A 82 2.68 -15.09 0.47
CA ARG A 82 4.13 -15.17 0.65
C ARG A 82 4.84 -15.51 -0.67
N GLY A 83 6.12 -15.18 -0.74
CA GLY A 83 7.01 -15.55 -1.83
C GLY A 83 7.30 -14.47 -2.86
N GLY A 84 6.59 -13.35 -2.83
CA GLY A 84 6.84 -12.24 -3.75
C GLY A 84 8.09 -11.44 -3.37
N SER A 85 8.98 -11.17 -4.33
CA SER A 85 10.20 -10.40 -4.05
C SER A 85 9.90 -8.98 -3.61
N HIS A 86 8.83 -8.38 -4.14
CA HIS A 86 8.45 -7.01 -3.81
C HIS A 86 8.06 -6.89 -2.33
N SER A 87 7.19 -7.76 -1.84
CA SER A 87 6.74 -7.74 -0.45
C SER A 87 7.79 -8.27 0.53
N GLU A 88 8.63 -9.23 0.15
CA GLU A 88 9.55 -9.88 1.09
C GLU A 88 10.98 -9.38 1.02
N LYS A 89 11.35 -8.66 -0.04
CA LYS A 89 12.72 -8.15 -0.21
C LYS A 89 12.74 -6.64 -0.42
N GLU A 90 12.05 -6.14 -1.43
CA GLU A 90 12.15 -4.73 -1.84
C GLU A 90 11.58 -3.76 -0.80
N ILE A 91 10.37 -4.03 -0.32
CA ILE A 91 9.75 -3.17 0.71
C ILE A 91 10.55 -3.20 2.02
N PRO A 92 10.94 -4.38 2.56
CA PRO A 92 11.78 -4.40 3.76
C PRO A 92 13.09 -3.65 3.62
N GLU A 93 13.78 -3.77 2.49
CA GLU A 93 15.03 -3.05 2.24
C GLU A 93 14.82 -1.54 2.21
N GLU A 94 13.76 -1.09 1.56
CA GLU A 94 13.40 0.33 1.48
C GLU A 94 13.05 0.89 2.86
N LEU A 95 12.24 0.18 3.64
CA LEU A 95 11.89 0.60 4.99
C LEU A 95 13.08 0.65 5.93
N LYS A 96 14.04 -0.26 5.75
CA LYS A 96 15.29 -0.24 6.52
C LYS A 96 16.08 1.03 6.26
N LYS A 97 16.14 1.49 5.02
CA LYS A 97 16.80 2.75 4.68
C LYS A 97 16.13 3.94 5.37
N PHE A 98 14.81 3.98 5.36
CA PHE A 98 14.06 5.04 6.04
C PHE A 98 14.27 5.01 7.55
N GLN A 99 14.30 3.83 8.14
CA GLN A 99 14.53 3.70 9.57
C GLN A 99 15.92 4.24 9.97
N ILE A 100 16.92 4.00 9.14
CA ILE A 100 18.28 4.55 9.36
C ILE A 100 18.27 6.07 9.25
N GLN A 101 17.54 6.62 8.28
CA GLN A 101 17.44 8.07 8.08
C GLN A 101 16.61 8.77 9.16
N HIS A 102 15.68 8.05 9.75
CA HIS A 102 14.75 8.58 10.76
C HIS A 102 14.75 7.69 12.02
N PRO A 103 15.85 7.70 12.79
CA PRO A 103 16.00 6.74 13.90
C PRO A 103 15.03 6.96 15.06
N THR A 104 14.40 8.12 15.15
CA THR A 104 13.41 8.42 16.20
C THR A 104 11.98 8.06 15.81
N ILE A 105 11.76 7.68 14.55
CA ILE A 105 10.45 7.29 14.04
C ILE A 105 10.30 5.78 14.16
N ASP A 106 9.18 5.31 14.69
CA ASP A 106 8.87 3.88 14.74
C ASP A 106 8.23 3.50 13.40
N ILE A 107 9.00 2.84 12.53
CA ILE A 107 8.54 2.38 11.22
C ILE A 107 8.42 0.87 11.26
N GLN A 108 7.20 0.37 11.05
CA GLN A 108 6.91 -1.05 11.07
C GLN A 108 6.28 -1.50 9.75
N TYR A 109 6.60 -2.72 9.35
CA TYR A 109 6.00 -3.37 8.20
C TYR A 109 5.02 -4.44 8.71
N ALA A 110 3.74 -4.29 8.37
CA ALA A 110 2.68 -5.24 8.76
C ALA A 110 2.73 -6.48 7.87
N TRP A 111 3.79 -7.23 7.97
CA TRP A 111 4.09 -8.41 7.16
C TRP A 111 4.76 -9.49 8.02
N PRO A 112 4.49 -10.78 7.81
CA PRO A 112 3.48 -11.33 6.90
C PRO A 112 2.06 -11.24 7.45
N PHE A 113 1.08 -11.43 6.58
CA PHE A 113 -0.30 -11.55 7.02
C PHE A 113 -0.55 -12.88 7.72
N CYS A 114 -1.54 -12.90 8.60
CA CYS A 114 -2.01 -14.14 9.21
C CYS A 114 -2.79 -14.94 8.15
N MET A 115 -2.19 -16.01 7.65
CA MET A 115 -2.80 -16.83 6.60
C MET A 115 -4.09 -17.50 7.06
N LYS A 116 -4.17 -17.87 8.33
CA LYS A 116 -5.40 -18.45 8.89
C LYS A 116 -6.58 -17.48 8.82
N SER A 117 -6.36 -16.23 9.23
CA SER A 117 -7.40 -15.20 9.19
C SER A 117 -7.79 -14.86 7.76
N PHE A 118 -6.82 -14.78 6.87
CA PHE A 118 -7.09 -14.47 5.46
C PHE A 118 -7.80 -15.62 4.74
N ALA A 119 -7.42 -16.86 5.03
CA ALA A 119 -8.12 -18.04 4.50
C ALA A 119 -9.58 -18.07 4.95
N GLU A 120 -9.86 -17.71 6.21
CA GLU A 120 -11.23 -17.60 6.69
C GLU A 120 -12.02 -16.55 5.93
N PHE A 121 -11.42 -15.38 5.70
CA PHE A 121 -12.05 -14.33 4.90
C PHE A 121 -12.37 -14.82 3.49
N LEU A 122 -11.40 -15.44 2.81
CA LEU A 122 -11.60 -15.94 1.44
C LEU A 122 -12.64 -17.06 1.39
N GLY A 123 -12.65 -17.95 2.37
CA GLY A 123 -13.63 -19.02 2.45
C GLY A 123 -15.06 -18.49 2.58
N LYS A 124 -15.27 -17.54 3.48
CA LYS A 124 -16.57 -16.89 3.65
C LYS A 124 -16.97 -16.10 2.41
N HIS A 125 -16.03 -15.43 1.80
CA HIS A 125 -16.28 -14.70 0.56
C HIS A 125 -16.72 -15.63 -0.57
N ALA A 126 -16.01 -16.76 -0.75
CA ALA A 126 -16.37 -17.76 -1.76
C ALA A 126 -17.78 -18.32 -1.51
N GLN A 127 -18.09 -18.64 -0.26
CA GLN A 127 -19.40 -19.16 0.12
C GLN A 127 -20.53 -18.16 -0.15
N SER A 128 -20.27 -16.88 -0.07
CA SER A 128 -21.28 -15.85 -0.34
C SER A 128 -21.76 -15.85 -1.80
N PHE A 129 -20.99 -16.46 -2.71
CA PHE A 129 -21.36 -16.63 -4.12
C PHE A 129 -22.04 -17.96 -4.40
N ASP A 130 -22.10 -18.86 -3.42
CA ASP A 130 -22.75 -20.16 -3.55
C ASP A 130 -24.22 -20.04 -3.14
N LYS A 131 -25.11 -20.08 -4.12
CA LYS A 131 -26.55 -19.89 -3.89
C LYS A 131 -27.16 -20.96 -2.99
N GLU A 132 -26.62 -22.18 -3.01
CA GLU A 132 -27.14 -23.27 -2.17
C GLU A 132 -26.80 -23.05 -0.70
N VAL A 133 -25.60 -22.54 -0.40
CA VAL A 133 -25.18 -22.25 0.96
C VAL A 133 -25.86 -21.00 1.49
N SER A 134 -25.97 -19.93 0.69
CA SER A 134 -26.58 -18.67 1.12
C SER A 134 -28.08 -18.80 1.42
N VAL A 135 -28.77 -19.72 0.78
CA VAL A 135 -30.21 -19.98 1.04
C VAL A 135 -30.43 -20.60 2.43
N LYS A 136 -29.45 -21.30 2.98
CA LYS A 136 -29.55 -21.96 4.30
C LYS A 136 -29.34 -20.99 5.47
N ASN A 137 -28.89 -19.81 5.19
CA ASN A 137 -28.70 -18.77 6.18
C ASN A 137 -29.87 -17.78 6.17
#